data_dc528a1d57809bee6a09fdec96e965d1
#
_entry.id   dc528a1d57809bee6a09fdec96e965d1
#
_cell.length_a   1.000
_cell.length_b   1.000
_cell.length_c   1.000
_cell.angle_alpha   90.00
_cell.angle_beta   90.00
_cell.angle_gamma   90.00
#
_symmetry.space_group_name_H-M   'P 1'
#
loop_
_entity.id
_entity.type
_entity.pdbx_description
1 polymer ?
#
loop_
_entity_poly.entity_id
_entity_poly.type
_entity_poly.pdbx_seq_one_letter_code
_entity_poly.pdbx_strand_id
1 'polypeptide(L)'
;MDSTPRICDDTCLSRDAAAREAASDLLRALAAPTRIAIVLSLRDSAKCVHELVGLLGLSQPLVSQHLRVLKDAGVVRGTRNGREIMYELIDDHLAHIVTDALVHATETRTSDNSGR
;
A
#
# COMPACT_ATOMS: atom_id res chain seq x y z
N MET A 1 6.93 26.15 -19.60
CA MET A 1 7.14 25.58 -19.39
C MET A 1 6.96 24.74 -19.07
N ASP A 2 6.75 24.23 -19.19
CA ASP A 2 6.63 23.34 -18.99
C ASP A 2 6.86 22.53 -18.36
N SER A 3 7.02 22.39 -18.43
CA SER A 3 7.61 21.73 -17.66
C SER A 3 7.09 20.50 -17.24
N THR A 4 6.47 20.28 -16.80
CA THR A 4 5.90 19.30 -16.27
C THR A 4 5.58 18.21 -17.01
N PRO A 5 4.98 18.35 -17.85
CA PRO A 5 4.43 17.29 -18.48
C PRO A 5 5.26 16.37 -19.14
N ARG A 6 6.34 16.61 -19.22
CA ARG A 6 7.13 15.80 -19.83
C ARG A 6 7.07 14.45 -19.47
N ILE A 7 6.45 14.12 -18.51
CA ILE A 7 6.36 12.82 -18.10
C ILE A 7 5.78 11.91 -19.06
N CYS A 8 4.90 12.33 -19.82
CA CYS A 8 4.22 11.43 -20.70
C CYS A 8 4.66 11.41 -22.13
N ASP A 9 5.80 11.90 -22.43
CA ASP A 9 6.22 11.85 -23.83
C ASP A 9 6.75 10.45 -24.14
N ASP A 10 6.90 10.16 -25.40
CA ASP A 10 7.31 8.85 -25.87
C ASP A 10 8.63 8.38 -25.28
N THR A 11 9.57 9.28 -25.16
CA THR A 11 10.86 8.94 -24.64
C THR A 11 10.77 8.49 -23.20
N CYS A 12 9.97 9.19 -22.44
CA CYS A 12 9.76 8.86 -21.05
C CYS A 12 9.14 7.50 -20.92
N LEU A 13 8.08 7.24 -21.67
CA LEU A 13 7.42 5.95 -21.60
C LEU A 13 8.34 4.82 -21.97
N SER A 14 9.15 5.04 -22.96
CA SER A 14 10.06 4.03 -23.44
C SER A 14 11.12 3.69 -22.42
N ARG A 15 11.74 4.72 -21.85
CA ARG A 15 12.80 4.51 -20.90
C ARG A 15 12.31 3.98 -19.58
N ASP A 16 11.05 4.22 -19.27
CA ASP A 16 10.51 3.87 -17.97
C ASP A 16 9.78 2.54 -17.96
N ALA A 17 10.09 1.67 -18.90
CA ALA A 17 9.47 0.35 -18.88
C ALA A 17 9.74 -0.37 -17.56
N ALA A 18 10.96 -0.28 -17.06
CA ALA A 18 11.31 -0.90 -15.80
C ALA A 18 10.54 -0.27 -14.64
N ALA A 19 10.34 1.04 -14.69
CA ALA A 19 9.60 1.73 -13.65
C ALA A 19 8.13 1.31 -13.66
N ARG A 20 7.56 1.13 -14.86
CA ARG A 20 6.19 0.67 -14.96
C ARG A 20 6.03 -0.73 -14.41
N GLU A 21 7.01 -1.58 -14.66
CA GLU A 21 6.99 -2.93 -14.14
C GLU A 21 7.09 -2.92 -12.63
N ALA A 22 7.97 -2.09 -12.09
CA ALA A 22 8.11 -1.97 -10.65
C ALA A 22 6.82 -1.46 -10.02
N ALA A 23 6.16 -0.50 -10.66
CA ALA A 23 4.88 0.00 -10.17
C ALA A 23 3.82 -1.08 -10.20
N SER A 24 3.82 -1.90 -11.24
CA SER A 24 2.87 -2.99 -11.35
C SER A 24 3.06 -4.00 -10.22
N ASP A 25 4.31 -4.32 -9.91
CA ASP A 25 4.60 -5.24 -8.82
C ASP A 25 4.16 -4.66 -7.49
N LEU A 26 4.38 -3.37 -7.29
CA LEU A 26 3.95 -2.69 -6.09
C LEU A 26 2.43 -2.75 -5.94
N LEU A 27 1.72 -2.41 -7.00
CA LEU A 27 0.26 -2.40 -6.95
C LEU A 27 -0.29 -3.80 -6.71
N ARG A 28 0.39 -4.80 -7.27
CA ARG A 28 -0.02 -6.18 -7.05
C ARG A 28 0.13 -6.57 -5.58
N ALA A 29 1.20 -6.10 -4.95
CA ALA A 29 1.41 -6.37 -3.52
C ALA A 29 0.35 -5.70 -2.66
N LEU A 30 -0.20 -4.57 -3.11
CA LEU A 30 -1.22 -3.86 -2.37
C LEU A 30 -2.63 -4.40 -2.65
N ALA A 31 -2.79 -5.19 -3.68
CA ALA A 31 -4.10 -5.57 -4.18
C ALA A 31 -4.72 -6.75 -3.43
N ALA A 32 -4.87 -6.63 -2.14
CA ALA A 32 -5.56 -7.62 -1.33
C ALA A 32 -6.22 -6.87 -0.17
N PRO A 33 -7.47 -7.19 0.16
CA PRO A 33 -8.17 -6.43 1.20
C PRO A 33 -7.42 -6.38 2.53
N THR A 34 -6.82 -7.50 2.93
CA THR A 34 -6.08 -7.53 4.17
C THR A 34 -4.84 -6.66 4.12
N ARG A 35 -4.14 -6.64 3.00
CA ARG A 35 -2.96 -5.81 2.88
C ARG A 35 -3.32 -4.34 2.86
N ILE A 36 -4.44 -4.01 2.23
CA ILE A 36 -4.96 -2.64 2.27
C ILE A 36 -5.25 -2.25 3.72
N ALA A 37 -5.86 -3.15 4.49
CA ALA A 37 -6.16 -2.88 5.89
C ALA A 37 -4.88 -2.68 6.70
N ILE A 38 -3.83 -3.44 6.40
CA ILE A 38 -2.55 -3.27 7.09
C ILE A 38 -1.97 -1.89 6.80
N VAL A 39 -1.96 -1.49 5.53
CA VAL A 39 -1.42 -0.18 5.17
C VAL A 39 -2.18 0.92 5.88
N LEU A 40 -3.50 0.83 5.91
CA LEU A 40 -4.31 1.82 6.60
C LEU A 40 -4.01 1.84 8.11
N SER A 41 -3.77 0.67 8.68
CA SER A 41 -3.45 0.58 10.11
C SER A 41 -2.10 1.22 10.43
N LEU A 42 -1.17 1.16 9.50
CA LEU A 42 0.16 1.71 9.70
C LEU A 42 0.27 3.19 9.32
N ARG A 43 -0.80 3.74 8.76
CA ARG A 43 -0.77 5.12 8.30
C ARG A 43 -0.44 6.10 9.42
N ASP A 44 -0.98 5.87 10.59
CA ASP A 44 -0.83 6.80 11.69
C ASP A 44 0.39 6.53 12.55
N SER A 45 0.78 5.29 12.68
CA SER A 45 1.91 4.95 13.54
C SER A 45 2.40 3.55 13.25
N ALA A 46 3.64 3.29 13.62
CA ALA A 46 4.21 1.96 13.51
C ALA A 46 3.48 1.02 14.46
N LYS A 47 3.41 -0.25 14.08
CA LYS A 47 2.74 -1.25 14.90
C LYS A 47 3.48 -2.58 14.83
N CYS A 48 3.39 -3.36 15.89
CA CYS A 48 3.95 -4.70 15.88
C CYS A 48 2.90 -5.68 15.41
N VAL A 49 3.33 -6.93 15.21
CA VAL A 49 2.41 -7.97 14.72
C VAL A 49 1.23 -8.17 15.68
N HIS A 50 1.49 -8.15 16.98
CA HIS A 50 0.43 -8.34 17.95
C HIS A 50 -0.67 -7.30 17.82
N GLU A 51 -0.29 -6.07 17.60
CA GLU A 51 -1.26 -5.01 17.43
C GLU A 51 -2.10 -5.22 16.18
N LEU A 52 -1.45 -5.63 15.10
CA LEU A 52 -2.16 -5.88 13.86
C LEU A 52 -3.09 -7.08 13.97
N VAL A 53 -2.66 -8.12 14.68
CA VAL A 53 -3.52 -9.27 14.94
C VAL A 53 -4.80 -8.82 15.65
N GLY A 54 -4.64 -7.98 16.67
CA GLY A 54 -5.79 -7.48 17.41
C GLY A 54 -6.72 -6.63 16.57
N LEU A 55 -6.13 -5.75 15.74
CA LEU A 55 -6.92 -4.86 14.91
C LEU A 55 -7.64 -5.59 13.79
N LEU A 56 -7.00 -6.57 13.20
CA LEU A 56 -7.54 -7.22 12.01
C LEU A 56 -8.33 -8.48 12.31
N GLY A 57 -8.15 -9.03 13.50
CA GLY A 57 -8.85 -10.25 13.86
C GLY A 57 -8.36 -11.46 13.08
N LEU A 58 -7.11 -11.47 12.69
CA LEU A 58 -6.51 -12.57 11.94
C LEU A 58 -5.46 -13.26 12.77
N SER A 59 -5.09 -14.47 12.35
CA SER A 59 -4.04 -15.21 13.07
C SER A 59 -2.69 -14.55 12.84
N GLN A 60 -1.79 -14.74 13.78
CA GLN A 60 -0.45 -14.19 13.68
C GLN A 60 0.30 -14.69 12.46
N PRO A 61 0.28 -16.00 12.12
CA PRO A 61 0.97 -16.45 10.93
C PRO A 61 0.47 -15.77 9.66
N LEU A 62 -0.84 -15.53 9.58
CA LEU A 62 -1.41 -14.89 8.40
C LEU A 62 -0.99 -13.44 8.30
N VAL A 63 -1.03 -12.70 9.42
CA VAL A 63 -0.58 -11.31 9.43
C VAL A 63 0.90 -11.25 9.05
N SER A 64 1.71 -12.15 9.61
CA SER A 64 3.13 -12.18 9.31
C SER A 64 3.39 -12.45 7.83
N GLN A 65 2.59 -13.32 7.22
CA GLN A 65 2.74 -13.62 5.81
C GLN A 65 2.45 -12.39 4.94
N HIS A 66 1.39 -11.66 5.28
CA HIS A 66 1.06 -10.44 4.55
C HIS A 66 2.13 -9.37 4.73
N LEU A 67 2.66 -9.26 5.95
CA LEU A 67 3.74 -8.30 6.21
C LEU A 67 4.98 -8.64 5.40
N ARG A 68 5.26 -9.92 5.23
CA ARG A 68 6.40 -10.33 4.45
C ARG A 68 6.27 -9.91 2.99
N VAL A 69 5.08 -10.11 2.41
CA VAL A 69 4.83 -9.70 1.04
C VAL A 69 5.01 -8.18 0.91
N LEU A 70 4.46 -7.43 1.86
CA LEU A 70 4.56 -5.98 1.83
C LEU A 70 6.00 -5.52 2.02
N LYS A 71 6.75 -6.19 2.87
CA LYS A 71 8.15 -5.85 3.09
C LYS A 71 8.97 -6.13 1.84
N ASP A 72 8.76 -7.28 1.22
CA ASP A 72 9.49 -7.65 0.02
C ASP A 72 9.18 -6.69 -1.14
N ALA A 73 8.01 -6.13 -1.16
CA ALA A 73 7.60 -5.20 -2.21
C ALA A 73 8.01 -3.75 -1.90
N GLY A 74 8.65 -3.52 -0.77
CA GLY A 74 9.09 -2.17 -0.43
C GLY A 74 7.99 -1.28 0.12
N VAL A 75 6.93 -1.85 0.64
CA VAL A 75 5.81 -1.08 1.19
C VAL A 75 6.03 -0.77 2.66
N VAL A 76 6.54 -1.75 3.41
CA VAL A 76 6.77 -1.56 4.84
C VAL A 76 8.21 -1.94 5.17
N ARG A 77 8.67 -1.45 6.30
CA ARG A 77 9.94 -1.89 6.84
C ARG A 77 9.75 -2.22 8.30
N GLY A 78 10.54 -3.19 8.78
CA GLY A 78 10.48 -3.59 10.17
C GLY A 78 11.72 -3.10 10.89
N THR A 79 11.54 -2.58 12.09
CA THR A 79 12.62 -2.10 12.91
C THR A 79 12.51 -2.77 14.27
N ARG A 80 13.61 -3.35 14.72
CA ARG A 80 13.58 -4.02 16.00
C ARG A 80 13.45 -3.00 17.13
N ASN A 81 12.55 -3.28 18.05
CA ASN A 81 12.35 -2.45 19.20
C ASN A 81 12.19 -3.39 20.39
N GLY A 82 13.31 -3.68 21.06
CA GLY A 82 13.30 -4.65 22.13
C GLY A 82 13.07 -6.05 21.58
N ARG A 83 12.04 -6.71 22.04
CA ARG A 83 11.72 -8.06 21.60
C ARG A 83 10.78 -8.07 20.41
N GLU A 84 10.28 -6.92 20.05
CA GLU A 84 9.31 -6.82 18.98
C GLU A 84 9.90 -6.20 17.74
N ILE A 85 9.24 -6.42 16.62
CA ILE A 85 9.57 -5.71 15.39
C ILE A 85 8.41 -4.79 15.13
N MET A 86 8.73 -3.50 14.99
CA MET A 86 7.72 -2.50 14.67
C MET A 86 7.72 -2.28 13.17
N TYR A 87 6.57 -2.37 12.57
CA TYR A 87 6.43 -2.17 11.13
C TYR A 87 5.85 -0.79 10.84
N GLU A 88 6.37 -0.17 9.81
CA GLU A 88 5.87 1.15 9.40
C GLU A 88 5.94 1.26 7.89
N LEU A 89 5.17 2.18 7.35
CA LEU A 89 5.21 2.43 5.91
C LEU A 89 6.52 3.10 5.56
N ILE A 90 7.06 2.75 4.41
CA ILE A 90 8.33 3.29 3.98
C ILE A 90 8.21 4.78 3.67
N ASP A 91 7.09 5.19 3.09
CA ASP A 91 6.86 6.61 2.86
C ASP A 91 5.36 6.91 2.80
N ASP A 92 5.03 8.18 2.71
CA ASP A 92 3.64 8.61 2.72
C ASP A 92 2.92 8.35 1.41
N HIS A 93 3.64 8.15 0.33
CA HIS A 93 3.00 7.87 -0.95
C HIS A 93 2.14 6.62 -0.87
N LEU A 94 2.60 5.63 -0.12
CA LEU A 94 1.88 4.37 0.00
C LEU A 94 0.53 4.55 0.65
N ALA A 95 0.48 5.38 1.69
CA ALA A 95 -0.78 5.67 2.35
C ALA A 95 -1.72 6.39 1.40
N HIS A 96 -1.20 7.32 0.62
CA HIS A 96 -2.02 8.08 -0.33
C HIS A 96 -2.58 7.19 -1.42
N ILE A 97 -1.77 6.28 -1.96
CA ILE A 97 -2.24 5.36 -2.99
C ILE A 97 -3.43 4.55 -2.50
N VAL A 98 -3.28 3.98 -1.31
CA VAL A 98 -4.31 3.11 -0.76
C VAL A 98 -5.55 3.91 -0.37
N THR A 99 -5.35 5.06 0.26
CA THR A 99 -6.47 5.89 0.68
C THR A 99 -7.26 6.39 -0.52
N ASP A 100 -6.55 6.83 -1.56
CA ASP A 100 -7.22 7.32 -2.75
C ASP A 100 -7.98 6.21 -3.45
N ALA A 101 -7.40 5.02 -3.50
CA ALA A 101 -8.09 3.89 -4.10
C ALA A 101 -9.37 3.56 -3.33
N LEU A 102 -9.29 3.59 -2.01
CA LEU A 102 -10.43 3.29 -1.16
C LEU A 102 -11.54 4.32 -1.35
N VAL A 103 -11.17 5.60 -1.35
CA VAL A 103 -12.14 6.67 -1.53
C VAL A 103 -12.82 6.56 -2.89
N HIS A 104 -12.02 6.36 -3.91
CA HIS A 104 -12.57 6.25 -5.27
C HIS A 104 -13.52 5.07 -5.40
N ALA A 105 -13.13 3.92 -4.87
CA ALA A 105 -13.96 2.72 -4.95
C ALA A 105 -15.27 2.91 -4.20
N THR A 106 -15.21 3.56 -3.06
CA THR A 106 -16.39 3.80 -2.26
C THR A 106 -17.34 4.79 -2.94
N GLU A 107 -16.79 5.85 -3.50
CA GLU A 107 -17.60 6.84 -4.20
C GLU A 107 -18.26 6.25 -5.43
N THR A 108 -17.52 5.44 -6.16
CA THR A 108 -18.05 4.81 -7.35
C THR A 108 -19.22 3.89 -7.02
N ARG A 109 -19.08 3.11 -5.97
CA ARG A 109 -20.15 2.22 -5.56
C ARG A 109 -21.37 2.98 -5.09
N THR A 110 -21.16 4.05 -4.35
CA THR A 110 -22.25 4.87 -3.88
C THR A 110 -22.99 5.51 -5.05
N SER A 111 -22.28 6.00 -6.03
CA SER A 111 -22.87 6.58 -7.20
C SER A 111 -23.71 5.57 -7.97
N ASP A 112 -23.19 4.38 -8.14
CA ASP A 112 -23.93 3.33 -8.82
C ASP A 112 -25.21 3.01 -8.08
N ASN A 113 -25.14 2.88 -6.78
CA ASN A 113 -26.32 2.57 -6.00
C ASN A 113 -27.33 3.70 -6.06
N SER A 114 -26.85 4.92 -6.04
CA SER A 114 -27.75 6.06 -6.09
C SER A 114 -28.44 6.16 -7.41
N GLY A 115 -27.77 5.77 -8.45
CA GLY A 115 -28.32 5.89 -9.78
C GLY A 115 -29.38 4.87 -10.10
N ARG A 116 -29.54 3.89 -9.28
CA ARG A 116 -30.55 2.89 -9.51
C ARG A 116 -31.81 3.19 -8.71
#